data_2fa2e1016dab880894afcaf161e3b6fb
#
_entry.id   2fa2e1016dab880894afcaf161e3b6fb
#
_cell.length_a   1.000
_cell.length_b   1.000
_cell.length_c   1.000
_cell.angle_alpha   90.00
_cell.angle_beta   90.00
_cell.angle_gamma   90.00
#
_symmetry.space_group_name_H-M   'P 1'
#
loop_
_entity.id
_entity.type
_entity.pdbx_description
1 polymer ?
#
loop_
_entity_poly.entity_id
_entity_poly.type
_entity_poly.pdbx_seq_one_letter_code
_entity_poly.pdbx_strand_id
1 'polypeptide(L)'
;FLVDEGSYHYVLSGSLLGVELHDIRSIPVGYLSVLEMHPLDLEEFAIAQGVSPIVLSHLKECYDQQKAVDHLVHNKMLDLLRLYLIIGGMPHVVETYLTTNNLKRVLEIQKDIIRLYKQDIAKYDKQRKLNIADIYNLIPSELNAKNKRFILKQLNEKGRFSKYENSFVWLQDAGVAIPVYNIDEPTVPLLLSKQRNLFKLFLSDVGLLAAMYAGNIQQKLLSGELEINFGAIYENFAAQELYAHGLAGDEHQLFYFNSKQQGELDFVIENDGAILPIEIKSGKAYHRHNALNNVLSNQQYAIPKAIVFSNENVEEQDKVIYFPIYMIMFLQKQELSDDAIYKFDISGLN
;
A
#
# COMPACT_ATOMS: atom_id res chain seq x y z
N PHE A 1 -34.43 4.13 -13.02
CA PHE A 1 -35.82 3.96 -12.51
C PHE A 1 -35.85 4.05 -10.98
N LEU A 2 -35.24 3.11 -10.21
CA LEU A 2 -35.31 3.15 -8.73
C LEU A 2 -34.65 4.38 -8.12
N VAL A 3 -33.55 4.85 -8.70
CA VAL A 3 -32.83 6.06 -8.24
C VAL A 3 -33.62 7.31 -8.60
N ASP A 4 -34.27 7.36 -9.78
CA ASP A 4 -35.08 8.48 -10.23
C ASP A 4 -36.35 8.67 -9.37
N GLU A 5 -36.84 7.58 -8.75
CA GLU A 5 -37.95 7.64 -7.80
C GLU A 5 -37.62 8.40 -6.51
N GLY A 6 -36.32 8.49 -6.17
CA GLY A 6 -35.78 9.35 -5.11
C GLY A 6 -36.18 8.99 -3.66
N SER A 7 -36.86 7.86 -3.45
CA SER A 7 -37.38 7.47 -2.13
C SER A 7 -36.31 6.86 -1.21
N TYR A 8 -35.19 6.34 -1.78
CA TYR A 8 -34.18 5.62 -1.03
C TYR A 8 -32.77 5.87 -1.59
N HIS A 9 -31.77 5.81 -0.69
CA HIS A 9 -30.37 5.68 -1.07
C HIS A 9 -30.03 4.19 -1.10
N TYR A 10 -29.51 3.72 -2.23
CA TYR A 10 -29.15 2.31 -2.41
C TYR A 10 -27.65 2.14 -2.17
N VAL A 11 -27.29 1.26 -1.24
CA VAL A 11 -25.92 0.87 -0.96
C VAL A 11 -25.77 -0.60 -1.29
N LEU A 12 -24.86 -0.91 -2.21
CA LEU A 12 -24.52 -2.28 -2.60
C LEU A 12 -23.11 -2.58 -2.08
N SER A 13 -22.92 -3.77 -1.51
CA SER A 13 -21.61 -4.20 -1.05
C SER A 13 -21.33 -5.63 -1.51
N GLY A 14 -20.05 -5.91 -1.81
CA GLY A 14 -19.62 -7.24 -2.20
C GLY A 14 -18.10 -7.31 -2.33
N SER A 15 -17.49 -8.38 -1.82
CA SER A 15 -16.04 -8.61 -1.88
C SER A 15 -15.48 -8.72 -3.31
N LEU A 16 -16.30 -9.05 -4.29
CA LEU A 16 -15.94 -9.17 -5.71
C LEU A 16 -16.67 -8.13 -6.57
N LEU A 17 -17.20 -7.06 -5.97
CA LEU A 17 -17.98 -6.07 -6.69
C LEU A 17 -17.14 -5.39 -7.80
N GLY A 18 -15.87 -5.10 -7.56
CA GLY A 18 -14.96 -4.56 -8.57
C GLY A 18 -14.83 -5.47 -9.79
N VAL A 19 -14.70 -6.78 -9.58
CA VAL A 19 -14.61 -7.78 -10.65
C VAL A 19 -15.94 -7.89 -11.41
N GLU A 20 -17.07 -7.95 -10.69
CA GLU A 20 -18.41 -8.05 -11.30
C GLU A 20 -18.78 -6.80 -12.11
N LEU A 21 -18.35 -5.61 -11.68
CA LEU A 21 -18.59 -4.36 -12.41
C LEU A 21 -17.91 -4.33 -13.77
N HIS A 22 -16.79 -5.02 -13.97
CA HIS A 22 -16.13 -5.13 -15.29
C HIS A 22 -16.94 -5.94 -16.29
N ASP A 23 -17.78 -6.88 -15.85
CA ASP A 23 -18.61 -7.72 -16.73
C ASP A 23 -19.96 -7.04 -17.06
N ILE A 24 -20.29 -5.90 -16.45
CA ILE A 24 -21.52 -5.15 -16.72
C ILE A 24 -21.38 -4.38 -18.04
N ARG A 25 -22.33 -4.61 -18.97
CA ARG A 25 -22.33 -3.96 -20.30
C ARG A 25 -22.45 -2.43 -20.30
N SER A 26 -23.01 -1.86 -19.24
CA SER A 26 -23.23 -0.41 -19.10
C SER A 26 -23.36 -0.03 -17.63
N ILE A 27 -22.45 0.80 -17.16
CA ILE A 27 -22.55 1.45 -15.85
C ILE A 27 -23.33 2.74 -16.03
N PRO A 28 -24.42 2.99 -15.26
CA PRO A 28 -25.17 4.24 -15.37
C PRO A 28 -24.33 5.42 -14.87
N VAL A 29 -23.77 6.18 -15.79
CA VAL A 29 -22.96 7.37 -15.50
C VAL A 29 -23.79 8.39 -14.74
N GLY A 30 -23.25 8.91 -13.62
CA GLY A 30 -23.92 9.91 -12.77
C GLY A 30 -24.87 9.33 -11.71
N TYR A 31 -25.11 8.01 -11.69
CA TYR A 31 -25.99 7.33 -10.73
C TYR A 31 -25.26 6.36 -9.79
N LEU A 32 -24.02 6.06 -10.06
CA LEU A 32 -23.20 5.15 -9.26
C LEU A 32 -21.95 5.87 -8.77
N SER A 33 -21.72 5.82 -7.46
CA SER A 33 -20.46 6.17 -6.83
C SER A 33 -19.85 4.91 -6.23
N VAL A 34 -18.59 4.62 -6.53
CA VAL A 34 -17.88 3.45 -6.01
C VAL A 34 -17.01 3.91 -4.85
N LEU A 35 -17.14 3.25 -3.70
CA LEU A 35 -16.30 3.42 -2.53
C LEU A 35 -15.49 2.13 -2.32
N GLU A 36 -14.18 2.23 -2.40
CA GLU A 36 -13.30 1.11 -2.05
C GLU A 36 -13.10 1.05 -0.53
N MET A 37 -13.25 -0.14 0.03
CA MET A 37 -12.96 -0.38 1.44
C MET A 37 -11.66 -1.16 1.57
N HIS A 38 -10.70 -0.57 2.26
CA HIS A 38 -9.41 -1.17 2.57
C HIS A 38 -9.43 -1.88 3.93
N PRO A 39 -8.48 -2.79 4.22
CA PRO A 39 -8.19 -3.19 5.59
C PRO A 39 -7.93 -1.95 6.45
N LEU A 40 -8.19 -2.05 7.76
CA LEU A 40 -7.86 -0.98 8.70
C LEU A 40 -6.38 -0.58 8.54
N ASP A 41 -6.11 0.70 8.39
CA ASP A 41 -4.75 1.23 8.36
C ASP A 41 -4.12 1.27 9.77
N LEU A 42 -2.88 1.73 9.87
CA LEU A 42 -2.18 1.76 11.13
C LEU A 42 -2.81 2.74 12.14
N GLU A 43 -3.36 3.88 11.68
CA GLU A 43 -4.02 4.85 12.55
C GLU A 43 -5.32 4.28 13.11
N GLU A 44 -6.15 3.67 12.28
CA GLU A 44 -7.38 2.99 12.69
C GLU A 44 -7.09 1.83 13.66
N PHE A 45 -6.04 1.05 13.39
CA PHE A 45 -5.58 0.00 14.30
C PHE A 45 -5.11 0.58 15.65
N ALA A 46 -4.36 1.68 15.63
CA ALA A 46 -3.91 2.37 16.85
C ALA A 46 -5.11 2.84 17.70
N ILE A 47 -6.12 3.42 17.05
CA ILE A 47 -7.37 3.82 17.69
C ILE A 47 -8.08 2.60 18.32
N ALA A 48 -8.19 1.51 17.56
CA ALA A 48 -8.80 0.27 18.04
C ALA A 48 -8.04 -0.35 19.23
N GLN A 49 -6.73 -0.17 19.31
CA GLN A 49 -5.88 -0.57 20.45
C GLN A 49 -5.96 0.40 21.64
N GLY A 50 -6.69 1.50 21.51
CA GLY A 50 -6.90 2.47 22.60
C GLY A 50 -5.81 3.54 22.70
N VAL A 51 -5.04 3.79 21.63
CA VAL A 51 -4.17 4.96 21.57
C VAL A 51 -5.03 6.21 21.60
N SER A 52 -4.73 7.12 22.55
CA SER A 52 -5.59 8.30 22.74
C SER A 52 -5.48 9.29 21.58
N PRO A 53 -6.55 10.02 21.23
CA PRO A 53 -6.52 11.06 20.22
C PRO A 53 -5.46 12.14 20.47
N ILE A 54 -5.15 12.41 21.75
CA ILE A 54 -4.10 13.38 22.14
C ILE A 54 -2.73 12.91 21.65
N VAL A 55 -2.42 11.61 21.81
CA VAL A 55 -1.15 11.04 21.33
C VAL A 55 -1.09 11.08 19.81
N LEU A 56 -2.17 10.70 19.12
CA LEU A 56 -2.22 10.76 17.63
C LEU A 56 -2.07 12.19 17.13
N SER A 57 -2.76 13.17 17.71
CA SER A 57 -2.62 14.58 17.36
C SER A 57 -1.19 15.09 17.61
N HIS A 58 -0.55 14.69 18.71
CA HIS A 58 0.85 15.06 18.97
C HIS A 58 1.81 14.42 17.95
N LEU A 59 1.61 13.16 17.59
CA LEU A 59 2.40 12.50 16.54
C LEU A 59 2.24 13.19 15.18
N LYS A 60 1.00 13.59 14.85
CA LYS A 60 0.71 14.37 13.62
C LYS A 60 1.41 15.72 13.66
N GLU A 61 1.40 16.43 14.79
CA GLU A 61 2.14 17.67 14.96
C GLU A 61 3.65 17.47 14.77
N CYS A 62 4.23 16.40 15.34
CA CYS A 62 5.64 16.06 15.14
C CYS A 62 5.96 15.78 13.66
N TYR A 63 5.06 15.09 12.94
CA TYR A 63 5.19 14.85 11.51
C TYR A 63 5.17 16.15 10.70
N ASP A 64 4.16 17.00 10.92
CA ASP A 64 3.97 18.26 10.19
C ASP A 64 5.10 19.26 10.44
N GLN A 65 5.62 19.31 11.68
CA GLN A 65 6.71 20.19 12.09
C GLN A 65 8.10 19.55 11.94
N GLN A 66 8.18 18.31 11.45
CA GLN A 66 9.42 17.55 11.29
C GLN A 66 10.26 17.49 12.59
N LYS A 67 9.57 17.29 13.72
CA LYS A 67 10.18 17.23 15.05
C LYS A 67 10.26 15.81 15.58
N ALA A 68 11.34 15.54 16.31
CA ALA A 68 11.51 14.26 16.98
C ALA A 68 10.40 14.00 18.01
N VAL A 69 9.91 12.76 18.02
CA VAL A 69 8.95 12.25 18.98
C VAL A 69 9.65 11.92 20.29
N ASP A 70 8.97 12.09 21.44
CA ASP A 70 9.47 11.60 22.72
C ASP A 70 9.84 10.11 22.64
N HIS A 71 10.99 9.75 23.23
CA HIS A 71 11.56 8.42 23.11
C HIS A 71 10.64 7.30 23.61
N LEU A 72 9.86 7.55 24.66
CA LEU A 72 8.92 6.56 25.18
C LEU A 72 7.76 6.33 24.22
N VAL A 73 7.18 7.41 23.68
CA VAL A 73 6.10 7.36 22.70
C VAL A 73 6.60 6.70 21.42
N HIS A 74 7.77 7.09 20.92
CA HIS A 74 8.40 6.50 19.74
C HIS A 74 8.55 4.98 19.85
N ASN A 75 9.13 4.48 20.95
CA ASN A 75 9.30 3.05 21.18
C ASN A 75 7.96 2.31 21.26
N LYS A 76 6.96 2.88 21.92
CA LYS A 76 5.61 2.30 22.01
C LYS A 76 4.92 2.23 20.67
N MET A 77 5.09 3.22 19.82
CA MET A 77 4.56 3.20 18.46
C MET A 77 5.27 2.17 17.56
N LEU A 78 6.57 1.97 17.73
CA LEU A 78 7.30 0.88 17.06
C LEU A 78 6.81 -0.50 17.52
N ASP A 79 6.52 -0.68 18.82
CA ASP A 79 5.96 -1.94 19.34
C ASP A 79 4.55 -2.18 18.77
N LEU A 80 3.73 -1.13 18.68
CA LEU A 80 2.41 -1.17 18.07
C LEU A 80 2.49 -1.54 16.59
N LEU A 81 3.41 -0.93 15.85
CA LEU A 81 3.66 -1.27 14.45
C LEU A 81 4.05 -2.75 14.30
N ARG A 82 4.97 -3.27 15.12
CA ARG A 82 5.35 -4.70 15.08
C ARG A 82 4.14 -5.60 15.27
N LEU A 83 3.25 -5.22 16.18
CA LEU A 83 1.99 -5.94 16.40
C LEU A 83 1.10 -5.88 15.16
N TYR A 84 0.94 -4.70 14.55
CA TYR A 84 0.17 -4.51 13.32
C TYR A 84 0.73 -5.33 12.16
N LEU A 85 2.04 -5.40 11.98
CA LEU A 85 2.66 -6.22 10.94
C LEU A 85 2.33 -7.72 11.05
N ILE A 86 1.93 -8.16 12.25
CA ILE A 86 1.51 -9.56 12.50
C ILE A 86 0.01 -9.73 12.32
N ILE A 87 -0.78 -8.80 12.84
CA ILE A 87 -2.25 -8.89 12.87
C ILE A 87 -2.82 -8.44 11.52
N GLY A 88 -2.28 -7.37 10.94
CA GLY A 88 -2.85 -6.69 9.78
C GLY A 88 -4.07 -5.85 10.14
N GLY A 89 -4.74 -5.39 9.10
CA GLY A 89 -5.94 -4.54 9.20
C GLY A 89 -7.25 -5.26 8.91
N MET A 90 -7.27 -6.58 8.69
CA MET A 90 -8.53 -7.29 8.43
C MET A 90 -9.46 -7.21 9.65
N PRO A 91 -10.68 -6.59 9.56
CA PRO A 91 -11.50 -6.25 10.72
C PRO A 91 -11.77 -7.41 11.67
N HIS A 92 -12.10 -8.60 11.13
CA HIS A 92 -12.36 -9.78 11.95
C HIS A 92 -11.11 -10.30 12.68
N VAL A 93 -9.93 -10.14 12.09
CA VAL A 93 -8.65 -10.50 12.69
C VAL A 93 -8.34 -9.55 13.85
N VAL A 94 -8.51 -8.23 13.62
CA VAL A 94 -8.31 -7.19 14.63
C VAL A 94 -9.27 -7.39 15.81
N GLU A 95 -10.56 -7.58 15.56
CA GLU A 95 -11.57 -7.87 16.59
C GLU A 95 -11.20 -9.10 17.43
N THR A 96 -10.75 -10.17 16.78
CA THR A 96 -10.31 -11.39 17.48
C THR A 96 -9.13 -11.12 18.39
N TYR A 97 -8.16 -10.32 17.91
CA TYR A 97 -7.02 -9.96 18.76
C TYR A 97 -7.47 -9.11 19.95
N LEU A 98 -8.26 -8.07 19.74
CA LEU A 98 -8.77 -7.19 20.81
C LEU A 98 -9.55 -7.93 21.90
N THR A 99 -10.32 -8.94 21.50
CA THR A 99 -11.15 -9.71 22.45
C THR A 99 -10.41 -10.83 23.16
N THR A 100 -9.35 -11.39 22.54
CA THR A 100 -8.69 -12.59 23.05
C THR A 100 -7.22 -12.43 23.41
N ASN A 101 -6.54 -11.43 22.89
CA ASN A 101 -5.08 -11.25 22.93
C ASN A 101 -4.29 -12.51 22.50
N ASN A 102 -4.89 -13.34 21.63
CA ASN A 102 -4.38 -14.66 21.29
C ASN A 102 -3.90 -14.74 19.83
N LEU A 103 -2.59 -14.63 19.62
CA LEU A 103 -1.98 -14.66 18.29
C LEU A 103 -2.18 -15.99 17.55
N LYS A 104 -2.39 -17.12 18.25
CA LYS A 104 -2.69 -18.38 17.60
C LYS A 104 -4.06 -18.33 16.90
N ARG A 105 -5.07 -17.77 17.58
CA ARG A 105 -6.41 -17.57 16.98
C ARG A 105 -6.37 -16.60 15.81
N VAL A 106 -5.60 -15.50 15.95
CA VAL A 106 -5.34 -14.56 14.86
C VAL A 106 -4.82 -15.30 13.63
N LEU A 107 -3.77 -16.10 13.79
CA LEU A 107 -3.17 -16.87 12.69
C LEU A 107 -4.15 -17.89 12.07
N GLU A 108 -5.00 -18.52 12.88
CA GLU A 108 -6.04 -19.43 12.39
C GLU A 108 -7.03 -18.70 11.47
N ILE A 109 -7.52 -17.53 11.87
CA ILE A 109 -8.44 -16.72 11.06
C ILE A 109 -7.76 -16.19 9.79
N GLN A 110 -6.52 -15.70 9.88
CA GLN A 110 -5.77 -15.27 8.70
C GLN A 110 -5.62 -16.41 7.69
N LYS A 111 -5.31 -17.63 8.13
CA LYS A 111 -5.24 -18.81 7.25
C LYS A 111 -6.60 -19.16 6.64
N ASP A 112 -7.68 -18.95 7.36
CA ASP A 112 -9.03 -19.18 6.83
C ASP A 112 -9.38 -18.13 5.76
N ILE A 113 -9.04 -16.86 5.97
CA ILE A 113 -9.19 -15.79 4.96
C ILE A 113 -8.39 -16.12 3.69
N ILE A 114 -7.12 -16.51 3.84
CA ILE A 114 -6.27 -16.92 2.71
C ILE A 114 -6.90 -18.10 1.96
N ARG A 115 -7.47 -19.07 2.68
CA ARG A 115 -8.17 -20.21 2.08
C ARG A 115 -9.42 -19.78 1.32
N LEU A 116 -10.21 -18.84 1.87
CA LEU A 116 -11.39 -18.29 1.22
C LEU A 116 -11.03 -17.55 -0.07
N TYR A 117 -9.99 -16.71 -0.07
CA TYR A 117 -9.50 -16.05 -1.28
C TYR A 117 -9.14 -17.08 -2.37
N LYS A 118 -8.45 -18.17 -2.00
CA LYS A 118 -8.12 -19.24 -2.95
C LYS A 118 -9.37 -19.97 -3.48
N GLN A 119 -10.41 -20.10 -2.66
CA GLN A 119 -11.69 -20.68 -3.10
C GLN A 119 -12.43 -19.74 -4.06
N ASP A 120 -12.46 -18.44 -3.82
CA ASP A 120 -13.08 -17.46 -4.70
C ASP A 120 -12.35 -17.38 -6.04
N ILE A 121 -11.01 -17.37 -6.03
CA ILE A 121 -10.19 -17.52 -7.24
C ILE A 121 -10.61 -18.78 -8.02
N ALA A 122 -10.85 -19.89 -7.34
CA ALA A 122 -11.21 -21.15 -7.99
C ALA A 122 -12.60 -21.16 -8.61
N LYS A 123 -13.52 -20.29 -8.16
CA LYS A 123 -14.88 -20.14 -8.71
C LYS A 123 -14.92 -19.30 -9.98
N TYR A 124 -14.08 -18.27 -10.06
CA TYR A 124 -14.19 -17.20 -11.02
C TYR A 124 -13.96 -17.63 -12.48
N ASP A 125 -12.90 -18.40 -12.75
CA ASP A 125 -12.63 -18.85 -14.13
C ASP A 125 -11.97 -20.23 -14.18
N LYS A 126 -12.63 -21.19 -14.79
CA LYS A 126 -12.11 -22.57 -14.88
C LYS A 126 -10.80 -22.68 -15.66
N GLN A 127 -10.55 -21.78 -16.63
CA GLN A 127 -9.32 -21.78 -17.44
C GLN A 127 -8.20 -20.96 -16.81
N ARG A 128 -8.51 -19.86 -16.10
CA ARG A 128 -7.53 -18.92 -15.53
C ARG A 128 -7.27 -19.13 -14.05
N LYS A 129 -8.14 -19.89 -13.34
CA LYS A 129 -8.03 -20.09 -11.88
C LYS A 129 -6.65 -20.59 -11.42
N LEU A 130 -6.01 -21.47 -12.19
CA LEU A 130 -4.68 -21.98 -11.87
C LEU A 130 -3.65 -20.86 -11.92
N ASN A 131 -3.70 -20.01 -12.96
CA ASN A 131 -2.75 -18.90 -13.09
C ASN A 131 -2.93 -17.90 -11.95
N ILE A 132 -4.15 -17.50 -11.56
CA ILE A 132 -4.42 -16.55 -10.48
C ILE A 132 -3.97 -17.14 -9.14
N ALA A 133 -4.28 -18.41 -8.86
CA ALA A 133 -3.88 -19.09 -7.64
C ALA A 133 -2.35 -19.24 -7.53
N ASP A 134 -1.67 -19.56 -8.64
CA ASP A 134 -0.22 -19.69 -8.70
C ASP A 134 0.45 -18.32 -8.48
N ILE A 135 -0.06 -17.25 -9.11
CA ILE A 135 0.41 -15.88 -8.87
C ILE A 135 0.28 -15.52 -7.40
N TYR A 136 -0.90 -15.73 -6.82
CA TYR A 136 -1.16 -15.41 -5.40
C TYR A 136 -0.22 -16.16 -4.46
N ASN A 137 0.01 -17.45 -4.72
CA ASN A 137 0.93 -18.28 -3.91
C ASN A 137 2.40 -17.87 -4.03
N LEU A 138 2.80 -17.30 -5.16
CA LEU A 138 4.17 -16.86 -5.41
C LEU A 138 4.49 -15.49 -4.78
N ILE A 139 3.51 -14.67 -4.43
CA ILE A 139 3.73 -13.31 -3.88
C ILE A 139 4.78 -13.30 -2.76
N PRO A 140 4.70 -14.12 -1.70
CA PRO A 140 5.68 -14.08 -0.61
C PRO A 140 7.10 -14.40 -1.07
N SER A 141 7.26 -15.34 -2.00
CA SER A 141 8.59 -15.73 -2.50
C SER A 141 9.20 -14.68 -3.42
N GLU A 142 8.38 -14.03 -4.27
CA GLU A 142 8.82 -12.96 -5.15
C GLU A 142 9.23 -11.70 -4.35
N LEU A 143 8.46 -11.34 -3.33
CA LEU A 143 8.80 -10.22 -2.44
C LEU A 143 10.06 -10.49 -1.61
N ASN A 144 10.37 -11.76 -1.34
CA ASN A 144 11.60 -12.16 -0.62
C ASN A 144 12.83 -12.28 -1.53
N ALA A 145 12.63 -12.24 -2.85
CA ALA A 145 13.72 -12.25 -3.82
C ALA A 145 14.49 -10.92 -3.80
N LYS A 146 15.77 -10.95 -4.22
CA LYS A 146 16.67 -9.79 -4.17
C LYS A 146 16.12 -8.54 -4.87
N ASN A 147 15.41 -8.72 -5.98
CA ASN A 147 14.87 -7.62 -6.79
C ASN A 147 13.38 -7.40 -6.60
N LYS A 148 12.69 -8.23 -5.78
CA LYS A 148 11.26 -8.13 -5.44
C LYS A 148 10.30 -7.94 -6.61
N ARG A 149 10.77 -8.12 -7.85
CA ARG A 149 9.95 -8.06 -9.07
C ARG A 149 9.24 -9.37 -9.27
N PHE A 150 7.99 -9.30 -9.70
CA PHE A 150 7.26 -10.51 -10.06
C PHE A 150 7.83 -11.12 -11.35
N ILE A 151 8.39 -12.34 -11.23
CA ILE A 151 9.09 -13.01 -12.35
C ILE A 151 8.17 -14.04 -12.99
N LEU A 152 7.59 -13.69 -14.14
CA LEU A 152 6.67 -14.57 -14.90
C LEU A 152 7.26 -15.93 -15.30
N LYS A 153 8.57 -16.04 -15.41
CA LYS A 153 9.24 -17.30 -15.73
C LYS A 153 9.04 -18.37 -14.64
N GLN A 154 8.75 -17.97 -13.41
CA GLN A 154 8.42 -18.90 -12.33
C GLN A 154 7.04 -19.57 -12.53
N LEU A 155 6.12 -18.87 -13.23
CA LEU A 155 4.83 -19.46 -13.60
C LEU A 155 4.96 -20.37 -14.83
N ASN A 156 5.77 -19.99 -15.82
CA ASN A 156 6.01 -20.75 -17.04
C ASN A 156 7.28 -20.21 -17.74
N GLU A 157 8.23 -21.08 -18.09
CA GLU A 157 9.48 -20.70 -18.76
C GLU A 157 9.27 -19.87 -20.05
N LYS A 158 8.18 -20.14 -20.78
CA LYS A 158 7.79 -19.44 -22.03
C LYS A 158 6.65 -18.43 -21.80
N GLY A 159 6.33 -18.11 -20.53
CA GLY A 159 5.20 -17.22 -20.20
C GLY A 159 5.40 -15.81 -20.71
N ARG A 160 4.44 -15.30 -21.48
CA ARG A 160 4.36 -13.89 -21.88
C ARG A 160 3.41 -13.15 -20.95
N PHE A 161 3.71 -11.89 -20.61
CA PHE A 161 2.87 -11.05 -19.75
C PHE A 161 1.41 -11.03 -20.19
N SER A 162 1.15 -10.87 -21.49
CA SER A 162 -0.20 -10.83 -22.05
C SER A 162 -1.08 -12.04 -21.71
N LYS A 163 -0.48 -13.18 -21.37
CA LYS A 163 -1.21 -14.38 -20.94
C LYS A 163 -1.74 -14.26 -19.51
N TYR A 164 -1.04 -13.50 -18.66
CA TYR A 164 -1.32 -13.39 -17.22
C TYR A 164 -1.90 -12.03 -16.81
N GLU A 165 -1.91 -11.06 -17.73
CA GLU A 165 -2.34 -9.68 -17.46
C GLU A 165 -3.71 -9.62 -16.78
N ASN A 166 -4.71 -10.32 -17.33
CA ASN A 166 -6.04 -10.39 -16.74
C ASN A 166 -6.07 -11.05 -15.36
N SER A 167 -5.09 -11.90 -15.04
CA SER A 167 -4.99 -12.53 -13.71
C SER A 167 -4.46 -11.55 -12.67
N PHE A 168 -3.55 -10.65 -13.05
CA PHE A 168 -3.07 -9.56 -12.17
C PHE A 168 -4.15 -8.51 -11.96
N VAL A 169 -4.84 -8.11 -13.04
CA VAL A 169 -5.99 -7.19 -12.97
C VAL A 169 -7.06 -7.77 -12.03
N TRP A 170 -7.39 -9.06 -12.17
CA TRP A 170 -8.35 -9.70 -11.28
C TRP A 170 -7.94 -9.63 -9.80
N LEU A 171 -6.68 -9.88 -9.46
CA LEU A 171 -6.20 -9.80 -8.08
C LEU A 171 -6.29 -8.37 -7.51
N GLN A 172 -6.06 -7.36 -8.36
CA GLN A 172 -6.22 -5.96 -7.99
C GLN A 172 -7.70 -5.62 -7.77
N ASP A 173 -8.57 -5.93 -8.74
CA ASP A 173 -10.01 -5.60 -8.71
C ASP A 173 -10.76 -6.35 -7.59
N ALA A 174 -10.27 -7.54 -7.23
CA ALA A 174 -10.75 -8.29 -6.07
C ALA A 174 -10.23 -7.72 -4.72
N GLY A 175 -9.41 -6.66 -4.74
CA GLY A 175 -8.83 -6.07 -3.54
C GLY A 175 -7.88 -6.98 -2.79
N VAL A 176 -7.29 -7.99 -3.45
CA VAL A 176 -6.43 -9.01 -2.82
C VAL A 176 -4.96 -8.66 -2.91
N ALA A 177 -4.55 -7.97 -3.97
CA ALA A 177 -3.16 -7.60 -4.19
C ALA A 177 -3.03 -6.19 -4.79
N ILE A 178 -1.89 -5.56 -4.50
CA ILE A 178 -1.54 -4.20 -4.91
C ILE A 178 -0.35 -4.29 -5.87
N PRO A 179 -0.53 -4.06 -7.18
CA PRO A 179 0.58 -3.97 -8.12
C PRO A 179 1.26 -2.60 -8.01
N VAL A 180 2.59 -2.61 -7.94
CA VAL A 180 3.43 -1.42 -7.95
C VAL A 180 4.31 -1.47 -9.19
N TYR A 181 4.08 -0.57 -10.15
CA TYR A 181 4.68 -0.63 -11.48
C TYR A 181 6.00 0.12 -11.54
N ASN A 182 6.94 -0.39 -12.35
CA ASN A 182 8.15 0.36 -12.66
C ASN A 182 7.84 1.56 -13.55
N ILE A 183 8.59 2.63 -13.33
CA ILE A 183 8.62 3.80 -14.22
C ILE A 183 10.01 3.96 -14.83
N ASP A 184 10.08 4.47 -16.07
CA ASP A 184 11.34 4.75 -16.73
C ASP A 184 12.01 6.02 -16.20
N GLU A 185 11.20 7.03 -15.89
CA GLU A 185 11.65 8.33 -15.41
C GLU A 185 10.72 8.82 -14.28
N PRO A 186 11.28 9.29 -13.15
CA PRO A 186 10.50 9.86 -12.05
C PRO A 186 10.12 11.32 -12.35
N THR A 187 9.23 11.52 -13.33
CA THR A 187 8.72 12.83 -13.77
C THR A 187 7.20 12.83 -13.84
N VAL A 188 6.59 13.96 -13.54
CA VAL A 188 5.11 14.15 -13.62
C VAL A 188 4.67 14.26 -15.08
N PRO A 189 3.61 13.55 -15.55
CA PRO A 189 2.85 12.52 -14.84
C PRO A 189 3.53 11.15 -14.86
N LEU A 190 3.60 10.47 -13.72
CA LEU A 190 4.25 9.15 -13.58
C LEU A 190 3.64 8.09 -14.50
N LEU A 191 2.34 8.17 -14.75
CA LEU A 191 1.61 7.22 -15.59
C LEU A 191 2.19 7.14 -17.02
N LEU A 192 2.73 8.24 -17.54
CA LEU A 192 3.30 8.27 -18.91
C LEU A 192 4.60 7.48 -19.05
N SER A 193 5.34 7.29 -17.97
CA SER A 193 6.59 6.53 -17.96
C SER A 193 6.43 5.09 -17.41
N LYS A 194 5.18 4.63 -17.21
CA LYS A 194 4.85 3.31 -16.66
C LYS A 194 5.28 2.17 -17.58
N GLN A 195 5.97 1.19 -17.01
CA GLN A 195 6.29 -0.08 -17.65
C GLN A 195 5.30 -1.19 -17.22
N ARG A 196 4.34 -1.52 -18.05
CA ARG A 196 3.24 -2.45 -17.74
C ARG A 196 3.67 -3.86 -17.32
N ASN A 197 4.80 -4.34 -17.83
CA ASN A 197 5.31 -5.70 -17.63
C ASN A 197 6.38 -5.82 -16.53
N LEU A 198 6.71 -4.71 -15.87
CA LEU A 198 7.66 -4.68 -14.77
C LEU A 198 6.99 -4.12 -13.53
N PHE A 199 6.69 -4.99 -12.58
CA PHE A 199 6.01 -4.60 -11.34
C PHE A 199 6.42 -5.49 -10.17
N LYS A 200 6.21 -4.97 -8.96
CA LYS A 200 6.17 -5.72 -7.70
C LYS A 200 4.71 -6.00 -7.40
N LEU A 201 4.41 -7.10 -6.72
CA LEU A 201 3.04 -7.43 -6.32
C LEU A 201 3.00 -7.62 -4.81
N PHE A 202 2.33 -6.71 -4.12
CA PHE A 202 2.13 -6.75 -2.67
C PHE A 202 0.75 -7.31 -2.34
N LEU A 203 0.55 -7.80 -1.13
CA LEU A 203 -0.78 -8.13 -0.62
C LEU A 203 -1.47 -6.87 -0.08
N SER A 204 -2.79 -6.83 -0.19
CA SER A 204 -3.61 -5.74 0.36
C SER A 204 -3.60 -5.69 1.90
N ASP A 205 -3.15 -6.76 2.56
CA ASP A 205 -3.01 -6.83 4.02
C ASP A 205 -1.68 -7.45 4.43
N VAL A 206 -0.92 -6.71 5.23
CA VAL A 206 0.41 -7.13 5.69
C VAL A 206 0.36 -8.32 6.65
N GLY A 207 -0.70 -8.44 7.45
CA GLY A 207 -0.89 -9.58 8.35
C GLY A 207 -1.14 -10.88 7.60
N LEU A 208 -1.87 -10.82 6.48
CA LEU A 208 -2.02 -11.97 5.59
C LEU A 208 -0.69 -12.38 4.95
N LEU A 209 0.16 -11.41 4.55
CA LEU A 209 1.51 -11.70 4.08
C LEU A 209 2.35 -12.39 5.16
N ALA A 210 2.34 -11.86 6.39
CA ALA A 210 3.03 -12.45 7.53
C ALA A 210 2.55 -13.89 7.82
N ALA A 211 1.25 -14.15 7.67
CA ALA A 211 0.66 -15.48 7.85
C ALA A 211 1.02 -16.48 6.73
N MET A 212 1.37 -16.00 5.52
CA MET A 212 1.80 -16.83 4.39
C MET A 212 3.27 -17.25 4.50
N TYR A 213 4.09 -16.55 5.26
CA TYR A 213 5.46 -16.95 5.51
C TYR A 213 5.51 -18.18 6.43
N ALA A 214 6.38 -19.13 6.11
CA ALA A 214 6.60 -20.31 6.96
C ALA A 214 7.49 -19.98 8.17
N GLY A 215 7.27 -20.69 9.28
CA GLY A 215 8.14 -20.64 10.45
C GLY A 215 7.72 -19.65 11.54
N ASN A 216 8.67 -19.18 12.35
CA ASN A 216 8.43 -18.38 13.54
C ASN A 216 8.44 -16.87 13.26
N ILE A 217 7.93 -16.44 12.09
CA ILE A 217 8.05 -15.02 11.68
C ILE A 217 7.33 -14.09 12.67
N GLN A 218 6.17 -14.52 13.21
CA GLN A 218 5.44 -13.76 14.20
C GLN A 218 6.24 -13.57 15.50
N GLN A 219 6.90 -14.64 15.98
CA GLN A 219 7.75 -14.56 17.17
C GLN A 219 8.96 -13.64 16.96
N LYS A 220 9.57 -13.70 15.79
CA LYS A 220 10.72 -12.86 15.42
C LYS A 220 10.33 -11.38 15.26
N LEU A 221 9.15 -11.10 14.70
CA LEU A 221 8.62 -9.75 14.63
C LEU A 221 8.40 -9.16 16.02
N LEU A 222 7.81 -9.94 16.95
CA LEU A 222 7.59 -9.50 18.34
C LEU A 222 8.88 -9.30 19.12
N SER A 223 9.86 -10.20 18.96
CA SER A 223 11.15 -10.09 19.66
C SER A 223 12.05 -8.97 19.12
N GLY A 224 11.69 -8.39 17.95
CA GLY A 224 12.53 -7.40 17.30
C GLY A 224 13.84 -7.97 16.75
N GLU A 225 13.94 -9.30 16.60
CA GLU A 225 15.07 -9.98 15.96
C GLU A 225 15.07 -9.71 14.45
N LEU A 226 15.72 -8.63 14.06
CA LEU A 226 15.72 -8.06 12.71
C LEU A 226 16.65 -8.80 11.71
N GLU A 227 17.08 -10.03 12.01
CA GLU A 227 18.05 -10.76 11.15
C GLU A 227 17.44 -11.39 9.89
N ILE A 228 16.14 -11.38 9.73
CA ILE A 228 15.47 -11.94 8.55
C ILE A 228 14.88 -10.80 7.73
N ASN A 229 14.87 -10.96 6.40
CA ASN A 229 14.34 -10.07 5.35
C ASN A 229 12.96 -9.42 5.66
N PHE A 230 12.87 -8.66 6.76
CA PHE A 230 11.68 -7.86 7.07
C PHE A 230 11.43 -6.77 6.04
N GLY A 231 12.41 -6.45 5.20
CA GLY A 231 12.23 -5.47 4.13
C GLY A 231 10.99 -5.71 3.27
N ALA A 232 10.67 -6.98 2.95
CA ALA A 232 9.46 -7.31 2.19
C ALA A 232 8.17 -7.00 2.97
N ILE A 233 8.14 -7.27 4.28
CA ILE A 233 6.98 -6.99 5.14
C ILE A 233 6.80 -5.47 5.33
N TYR A 234 7.89 -4.74 5.55
CA TYR A 234 7.87 -3.28 5.68
C TYR A 234 7.45 -2.59 4.38
N GLU A 235 7.95 -3.06 3.22
CA GLU A 235 7.50 -2.53 1.93
C GLU A 235 6.03 -2.89 1.64
N ASN A 236 5.57 -4.09 2.02
CA ASN A 236 4.15 -4.44 1.90
C ASN A 236 3.26 -3.56 2.77
N PHE A 237 3.67 -3.31 4.01
CA PHE A 237 2.99 -2.36 4.89
C PHE A 237 2.92 -0.97 4.25
N ALA A 238 4.05 -0.47 3.74
CA ALA A 238 4.07 0.83 3.07
C ALA A 238 3.18 0.87 1.83
N ALA A 239 3.18 -0.19 1.00
CA ALA A 239 2.29 -0.28 -0.16
C ALA A 239 0.81 -0.23 0.25
N GLN A 240 0.44 -0.94 1.32
CA GLN A 240 -0.92 -0.95 1.88
C GLN A 240 -1.34 0.44 2.35
N GLU A 241 -0.52 1.12 3.17
CA GLU A 241 -0.80 2.47 3.67
C GLU A 241 -0.92 3.49 2.53
N LEU A 242 0.07 3.53 1.62
CA LEU A 242 0.04 4.44 0.47
C LEU A 242 -1.20 4.24 -0.41
N TYR A 243 -1.63 2.99 -0.58
CA TYR A 243 -2.82 2.66 -1.37
C TYR A 243 -4.10 3.09 -0.65
N ALA A 244 -4.25 2.77 0.63
CA ALA A 244 -5.40 3.12 1.45
C ALA A 244 -5.56 4.65 1.61
N HIS A 245 -4.45 5.39 1.63
CA HIS A 245 -4.43 6.86 1.73
C HIS A 245 -4.64 7.59 0.39
N GLY A 246 -5.04 6.90 -0.68
CA GLY A 246 -5.34 7.49 -1.98
C GLY A 246 -4.12 7.97 -2.77
N LEU A 247 -2.89 7.63 -2.33
CA LEU A 247 -1.66 8.04 -3.00
C LEU A 247 -1.36 7.24 -4.27
N ALA A 248 -2.17 6.22 -4.55
CA ALA A 248 -2.20 5.50 -5.83
C ALA A 248 -2.85 6.32 -6.97
N GLY A 249 -3.36 7.52 -6.69
CA GLY A 249 -4.04 8.37 -7.65
C GLY A 249 -5.38 7.79 -8.14
N ASP A 250 -6.00 8.47 -9.09
CA ASP A 250 -7.32 8.09 -9.62
C ASP A 250 -7.31 6.77 -10.41
N GLU A 251 -6.14 6.37 -10.92
CA GLU A 251 -5.93 5.10 -11.62
C GLU A 251 -5.62 3.93 -10.68
N HIS A 252 -5.64 4.15 -9.36
CA HIS A 252 -5.32 3.16 -8.33
C HIS A 252 -3.99 2.43 -8.57
N GLN A 253 -2.92 3.17 -8.93
CA GLN A 253 -1.62 2.62 -9.31
C GLN A 253 -0.49 3.26 -8.52
N LEU A 254 0.27 2.43 -7.81
CA LEU A 254 1.53 2.82 -7.19
C LEU A 254 2.70 2.57 -8.14
N PHE A 255 3.77 3.33 -7.93
CA PHE A 255 4.96 3.24 -8.76
C PHE A 255 6.22 3.06 -7.93
N TYR A 256 7.20 2.36 -8.51
CA TYR A 256 8.58 2.31 -8.06
C TYR A 256 9.50 2.69 -9.22
N PHE A 257 10.73 3.10 -8.91
CA PHE A 257 11.71 3.42 -9.94
C PHE A 257 12.88 2.44 -9.87
N ASN A 258 13.29 1.91 -11.00
CA ASN A 258 14.50 1.10 -11.08
C ASN A 258 15.18 1.26 -12.43
N SER A 259 16.40 1.77 -12.41
CA SER A 259 17.27 1.85 -13.56
C SER A 259 18.66 1.29 -13.28
N LYS A 260 19.35 0.83 -14.34
CA LYS A 260 20.72 0.31 -14.21
C LYS A 260 21.73 1.36 -13.75
N GLN A 261 21.48 2.63 -14.08
CA GLN A 261 22.39 3.72 -13.79
C GLN A 261 22.20 4.33 -12.41
N GLN A 262 20.95 4.44 -11.95
CA GLN A 262 20.62 5.16 -10.72
C GLN A 262 20.27 4.24 -9.55
N GLY A 263 19.86 3.00 -9.82
CA GLY A 263 19.45 2.03 -8.81
C GLY A 263 17.94 1.97 -8.66
N GLU A 264 17.46 1.44 -7.52
CA GLU A 264 16.05 1.21 -7.23
C GLU A 264 15.59 2.08 -6.06
N LEU A 265 14.42 2.74 -6.23
CA LEU A 265 13.62 3.40 -5.18
C LEU A 265 12.41 2.54 -4.88
N ASP A 266 12.05 2.39 -3.62
CA ASP A 266 10.96 1.51 -3.21
C ASP A 266 9.61 1.99 -3.70
N PHE A 267 9.31 3.30 -3.56
CA PHE A 267 8.11 3.95 -4.09
C PHE A 267 8.42 5.33 -4.65
N VAL A 268 7.63 5.74 -5.64
CA VAL A 268 7.61 7.09 -6.20
C VAL A 268 6.15 7.49 -6.36
N ILE A 269 5.77 8.61 -5.77
CA ILE A 269 4.41 9.13 -5.84
C ILE A 269 4.39 10.56 -6.36
N GLU A 270 3.25 11.00 -6.86
CA GLU A 270 2.97 12.40 -7.12
C GLU A 270 2.33 13.01 -5.87
N ASN A 271 2.93 14.07 -5.36
CA ASN A 271 2.43 14.80 -4.20
C ASN A 271 2.59 16.30 -4.44
N ASP A 272 1.51 17.07 -4.30
CA ASP A 272 1.47 18.53 -4.54
C ASP A 272 2.05 18.96 -5.89
N GLY A 273 1.79 18.17 -6.94
CA GLY A 273 2.28 18.46 -8.31
C GLY A 273 3.79 18.20 -8.51
N ALA A 274 4.47 17.61 -7.54
CA ALA A 274 5.87 17.24 -7.61
C ALA A 274 6.07 15.73 -7.38
N ILE A 275 7.23 15.23 -7.77
CA ILE A 275 7.64 13.86 -7.47
C ILE A 275 8.15 13.77 -6.03
N LEU A 276 7.64 12.79 -5.29
CA LEU A 276 8.10 12.44 -3.95
C LEU A 276 8.62 10.99 -3.94
N PRO A 277 9.95 10.78 -3.98
CA PRO A 277 10.54 9.46 -3.74
C PRO A 277 10.42 9.06 -2.28
N ILE A 278 10.15 7.77 -2.07
CA ILE A 278 10.02 7.17 -0.75
C ILE A 278 10.89 5.91 -0.68
N GLU A 279 11.72 5.82 0.36
CA GLU A 279 12.54 4.67 0.68
C GLU A 279 12.10 4.07 2.02
N ILE A 280 12.07 2.75 2.10
CA ILE A 280 11.70 2.00 3.30
C ILE A 280 12.92 1.28 3.85
N LYS A 281 13.28 1.56 5.09
CA LYS A 281 14.48 1.00 5.74
C LYS A 281 14.11 0.29 7.04
N SER A 282 14.23 -1.03 7.08
CA SER A 282 13.98 -1.84 8.29
C SER A 282 15.22 -2.03 9.18
N GLY A 283 16.42 -1.69 8.69
CA GLY A 283 17.68 -1.92 9.36
C GLY A 283 18.38 -0.64 9.85
N LYS A 284 19.46 -0.81 10.64
CA LYS A 284 20.25 0.29 11.22
C LYS A 284 21.00 1.16 10.20
N ALA A 285 21.16 0.70 8.96
CA ALA A 285 21.89 1.43 7.91
C ALA A 285 20.95 2.31 7.06
N TYR A 286 20.00 3.00 7.70
CA TYR A 286 18.93 3.76 7.02
C TYR A 286 19.45 4.97 6.22
N HIS A 287 20.61 5.54 6.55
CA HIS A 287 21.28 6.58 5.74
C HIS A 287 21.93 6.07 4.44
N ARG A 288 21.95 4.74 4.20
CA ARG A 288 22.48 4.18 2.95
C ARG A 288 21.39 4.04 1.91
N HIS A 289 21.26 5.03 1.05
CA HIS A 289 20.28 5.09 -0.04
C HIS A 289 20.90 5.70 -1.30
N ASN A 290 21.86 5.00 -1.88
CA ASN A 290 22.59 5.49 -3.05
C ASN A 290 21.69 5.83 -4.24
N ALA A 291 20.65 5.04 -4.49
CA ALA A 291 19.69 5.30 -5.56
C ALA A 291 18.95 6.62 -5.34
N LEU A 292 18.50 6.89 -4.11
CA LEU A 292 17.86 8.14 -3.76
C LEU A 292 18.79 9.34 -3.99
N ASN A 293 20.05 9.24 -3.55
CA ASN A 293 21.04 10.31 -3.76
C ASN A 293 21.29 10.56 -5.25
N ASN A 294 21.38 9.50 -6.07
CA ASN A 294 21.56 9.61 -7.51
C ASN A 294 20.37 10.35 -8.16
N VAL A 295 19.14 9.99 -7.78
CA VAL A 295 17.90 10.57 -8.32
C VAL A 295 17.76 12.04 -7.87
N LEU A 296 18.03 12.37 -6.61
CA LEU A 296 17.99 13.74 -6.09
C LEU A 296 19.06 14.66 -6.71
N SER A 297 20.21 14.10 -7.11
CA SER A 297 21.28 14.83 -7.76
C SER A 297 21.00 15.11 -9.25
N ASN A 298 20.04 14.38 -9.86
CA ASN A 298 19.69 14.56 -11.25
C ASN A 298 18.77 15.78 -11.44
N GLN A 299 19.35 16.88 -11.94
CA GLN A 299 18.63 18.14 -12.14
C GLN A 299 17.42 18.02 -13.11
N GLN A 300 17.42 17.04 -14.01
CA GLN A 300 16.32 16.84 -14.97
C GLN A 300 15.02 16.42 -14.28
N TYR A 301 15.10 15.75 -13.13
CA TYR A 301 13.93 15.29 -12.40
C TYR A 301 13.30 16.38 -11.52
N ALA A 302 14.05 17.44 -11.22
CA ALA A 302 13.60 18.60 -10.43
C ALA A 302 12.92 18.21 -9.10
N ILE A 303 13.40 17.13 -8.44
CA ILE A 303 12.81 16.61 -7.22
C ILE A 303 13.18 17.52 -6.04
N PRO A 304 12.17 18.08 -5.33
CA PRO A 304 12.42 19.04 -4.25
C PRO A 304 12.86 18.38 -2.96
N LYS A 305 12.25 17.23 -2.62
CA LYS A 305 12.46 16.49 -1.37
C LYS A 305 12.21 15.01 -1.55
N ALA A 306 12.65 14.20 -0.60
CA ALA A 306 12.39 12.77 -0.51
C ALA A 306 12.14 12.36 0.93
N ILE A 307 11.47 11.22 1.14
CA ILE A 307 11.22 10.66 2.46
C ILE A 307 11.90 9.30 2.59
N VAL A 308 12.54 9.09 3.74
CA VAL A 308 13.02 7.78 4.18
C VAL A 308 12.27 7.39 5.44
N PHE A 309 11.48 6.32 5.36
CA PHE A 309 10.84 5.74 6.53
C PHE A 309 11.74 4.67 7.15
N SER A 310 12.01 4.78 8.45
CA SER A 310 12.89 3.88 9.17
C SER A 310 12.39 3.59 10.60
N ASN A 311 13.13 2.79 11.36
CA ASN A 311 12.83 2.58 12.77
C ASN A 311 13.39 3.70 13.68
N GLU A 312 14.10 4.65 13.12
CA GLU A 312 14.69 5.76 13.86
C GLU A 312 13.73 6.95 13.95
N ASN A 313 14.05 7.90 14.82
CA ASN A 313 13.22 9.09 15.05
C ASN A 313 13.35 10.10 13.90
N VAL A 314 12.57 11.19 13.97
CA VAL A 314 12.58 12.23 12.93
C VAL A 314 13.94 12.90 12.84
N GLU A 315 14.45 13.01 11.63
CA GLU A 315 15.70 13.71 11.28
C GLU A 315 15.54 14.32 9.89
N GLU A 316 16.20 15.46 9.65
CA GLU A 316 16.25 16.10 8.34
C GLU A 316 17.72 16.27 7.91
N GLN A 317 18.02 15.87 6.68
CA GLN A 317 19.35 16.08 6.08
C GLN A 317 19.19 16.49 4.61
N ASP A 318 19.58 17.70 4.29
CA ASP A 318 19.49 18.29 2.94
C ASP A 318 18.06 18.22 2.38
N LYS A 319 17.86 17.40 1.32
CA LYS A 319 16.56 17.18 0.69
C LYS A 319 15.83 15.94 1.22
N VAL A 320 16.39 15.25 2.20
CA VAL A 320 15.83 13.99 2.72
C VAL A 320 15.30 14.20 4.12
N ILE A 321 14.03 13.84 4.29
CA ILE A 321 13.38 13.81 5.60
C ILE A 321 13.26 12.34 6.03
N TYR A 322 13.81 12.05 7.19
CA TYR A 322 13.69 10.73 7.81
C TYR A 322 12.55 10.77 8.80
N PHE A 323 11.61 9.84 8.64
CA PHE A 323 10.51 9.66 9.57
C PHE A 323 10.50 8.25 10.17
N PRO A 324 10.06 8.10 11.42
CA PRO A 324 9.67 6.80 11.94
C PRO A 324 8.65 6.14 11.01
N ILE A 325 8.82 4.86 10.71
CA ILE A 325 7.98 4.19 9.71
C ILE A 325 6.49 4.19 10.07
N TYR A 326 6.12 4.24 11.33
CA TYR A 326 4.71 4.37 11.73
C TYR A 326 4.10 5.72 11.31
N MET A 327 4.92 6.75 11.03
CA MET A 327 4.43 8.07 10.57
C MET A 327 3.95 8.06 9.11
N ILE A 328 4.11 6.96 8.37
CA ILE A 328 3.50 6.81 7.05
C ILE A 328 1.97 6.97 7.10
N MET A 329 1.34 6.66 8.25
CA MET A 329 -0.09 6.87 8.49
C MET A 329 -0.55 8.33 8.31
N PHE A 330 0.38 9.30 8.35
CA PHE A 330 0.08 10.73 8.14
C PHE A 330 0.35 11.21 6.71
N LEU A 331 0.93 10.37 5.87
CA LEU A 331 1.14 10.69 4.46
C LEU A 331 -0.13 10.34 3.67
N GLN A 332 -0.93 11.35 3.38
CA GLN A 332 -2.23 11.21 2.72
C GLN A 332 -2.30 12.12 1.50
N LYS A 333 -3.13 11.75 0.51
CA LYS A 333 -3.45 12.63 -0.63
C LYS A 333 -4.17 13.87 -0.09
N GLN A 334 -3.71 15.05 -0.50
CA GLN A 334 -4.44 16.28 -0.20
C GLN A 334 -5.69 16.34 -1.08
N GLU A 335 -6.83 16.38 -0.45
CA GLU A 335 -8.10 16.63 -1.13
C GLU A 335 -8.34 18.14 -1.28
N LEU A 336 -9.02 18.52 -2.37
CA LEU A 336 -9.51 19.88 -2.49
C LEU A 336 -10.52 20.14 -1.37
N SER A 337 -10.37 21.27 -0.66
CA SER A 337 -11.34 21.61 0.37
C SER A 337 -12.72 21.85 -0.25
N ASP A 338 -13.78 21.52 0.49
CA ASP A 338 -15.17 21.82 0.09
C ASP A 338 -15.40 23.31 -0.17
N ASP A 339 -14.53 24.17 0.38
CA ASP A 339 -14.55 25.63 0.18
C ASP A 339 -13.86 26.10 -1.10
N ALA A 340 -13.29 25.19 -1.91
CA ALA A 340 -12.66 25.52 -3.20
C ALA A 340 -13.70 25.89 -4.26
N ILE A 341 -14.50 26.93 -3.98
CA ILE A 341 -15.52 27.43 -4.89
C ILE A 341 -14.91 28.47 -5.81
N TYR A 342 -14.85 28.18 -7.11
CA TYR A 342 -14.49 29.15 -8.13
C TYR A 342 -15.73 29.56 -8.93
N LYS A 343 -16.14 30.85 -8.83
CA LYS A 343 -17.21 31.43 -9.65
C LYS A 343 -16.58 32.25 -10.75
N PHE A 344 -16.80 31.82 -11.98
CA PHE A 344 -16.39 32.61 -13.13
C PHE A 344 -17.29 33.86 -13.27
N ASP A 345 -16.67 35.03 -13.31
CA ASP A 345 -17.37 36.30 -13.53
C ASP A 345 -17.53 36.54 -15.02
N ILE A 346 -18.78 36.59 -15.50
CA ILE A 346 -19.14 36.84 -16.89
C ILE A 346 -19.63 38.28 -17.11
N SER A 347 -19.53 39.15 -16.12
CA SER A 347 -20.12 40.54 -16.17
C SER A 347 -19.52 41.44 -17.26
N GLY A 348 -18.50 41.01 -17.96
CA GLY A 348 -17.92 41.75 -19.11
C GLY A 348 -18.20 41.13 -20.47
N LEU A 349 -18.95 40.04 -20.52
CA LEU A 349 -19.25 39.30 -21.75
C LEU A 349 -20.69 39.45 -22.26
N ASN A 350 -21.52 40.26 -21.56
CA ASN A 350 -22.90 40.59 -21.93
C ASN A 350 -23.00 41.97 -22.54
#